data_f94eb994d426ddb817f51685ac1d2ec2
#
_entry.id   f94eb994d426ddb817f51685ac1d2ec2
#
_cell.length_a   1.000
_cell.length_b   1.000
_cell.length_c   1.000
_cell.angle_alpha   90.00
_cell.angle_beta   90.00
_cell.angle_gamma   90.00
#
_symmetry.space_group_name_H-M   'P 1'
#
loop_
_entity.id
_entity.type
_entity.pdbx_description
1 polymer ?
#
loop_
_entity_poly.entity_id
_entity_poly.type
_entity_poly.pdbx_seq_one_letter_code
_entity_poly.pdbx_strand_id
1 'polypeptide(L)'
;MTASVQPPPIPAAARPTTIVRATVAEAAGATLVVAGLAVLERSVRQLGRQSGMRVVVATDGTFTLPATLPASAEVRRLEGDVEGSIERLRAETSGTVVAGNMVRLRGDAPTGGLRVSDETSRAAAEDAIFDDLLRGDLGFVARHLNKKISFRITRRLLCHLPITPNQVTLGAAALGVLGCVLLACGGYASMVAGMLLAQLQSILDGCDGELARVRFQQSHIGEWLDTLVDDLMNVALISGISIGLCRSGYNAGWTIGGFVAVGMYLFYNVVSYRELIRQGVGGELINIRWKAAKGRDMKSMASNKSAGVGERLLALGRRDTFVLGWLILAILHAMPVTIVWALIVAAFSCWAAVVQVTTPDAGDSA
;
A
#
# COMPACT_ATOMS: atom_id res chain seq x y z
N MET A 1 -28.31 14.84 5.67
CA MET A 1 -27.57 14.72 4.41
C MET A 1 -26.88 16.05 4.12
N THR A 2 -25.73 16.29 4.69
CA THR A 2 -24.82 17.36 4.24
C THR A 2 -23.78 16.67 3.37
N ALA A 3 -24.03 16.68 2.05
CA ALA A 3 -23.00 16.36 1.09
C ALA A 3 -21.79 17.24 1.43
N SER A 4 -20.64 16.61 1.70
CA SER A 4 -19.36 17.32 1.73
C SER A 4 -19.16 17.89 0.32
N VAL A 5 -19.54 19.13 0.13
CA VAL A 5 -19.27 19.88 -1.10
C VAL A 5 -17.75 19.91 -1.21
N GLN A 6 -17.19 19.10 -2.10
CA GLN A 6 -15.81 19.29 -2.51
C GLN A 6 -15.69 20.75 -2.98
N PRO A 7 -14.73 21.51 -2.48
CA PRO A 7 -14.52 22.86 -2.96
C PRO A 7 -14.35 22.82 -4.48
N PRO A 8 -14.90 23.80 -5.21
CA PRO A 8 -14.79 23.82 -6.66
C PRO A 8 -13.33 23.74 -7.09
N PRO A 9 -13.01 23.05 -8.18
CA PRO A 9 -11.64 22.90 -8.66
C PRO A 9 -11.02 24.29 -8.87
N ILE A 10 -9.86 24.53 -8.25
CA ILE A 10 -9.12 25.80 -8.42
C ILE A 10 -8.83 25.98 -9.92
N PRO A 11 -9.19 27.13 -10.53
CA PRO A 11 -8.87 27.41 -11.91
C PRO A 11 -7.37 27.22 -12.20
N ALA A 12 -7.01 26.67 -13.36
CA ALA A 12 -5.62 26.32 -13.68
C ALA A 12 -4.66 27.52 -13.55
N ALA A 13 -5.13 28.73 -13.81
CA ALA A 13 -4.34 29.97 -13.66
C ALA A 13 -4.12 30.39 -12.19
N ALA A 14 -4.91 29.90 -11.24
CA ALA A 14 -4.81 30.25 -9.81
C ALA A 14 -4.06 29.18 -8.99
N ARG A 15 -3.55 28.13 -9.62
CA ARG A 15 -2.82 27.06 -8.91
C ARG A 15 -1.40 27.48 -8.60
N PRO A 16 -0.88 27.20 -7.39
CA PRO A 16 0.52 27.43 -7.09
C PRO A 16 1.40 26.67 -8.09
N THR A 17 2.38 27.37 -8.68
CA THR A 17 3.25 26.79 -9.70
C THR A 17 4.61 26.45 -9.12
N THR A 18 5.13 25.26 -9.44
CA THR A 18 6.52 24.89 -9.16
C THR A 18 7.25 24.64 -10.46
N ILE A 19 8.35 25.35 -10.65
CA ILE A 19 9.24 25.26 -11.81
C ILE A 19 10.35 24.28 -11.46
N VAL A 20 10.40 23.14 -12.15
CA VAL A 20 11.49 22.15 -11.99
C VAL A 20 12.57 22.46 -13.02
N ARG A 21 13.75 22.86 -12.54
CA ARG A 21 14.90 23.16 -13.39
C ARG A 21 15.55 21.88 -13.90
N ALA A 22 15.64 21.76 -15.22
CA ALA A 22 16.21 20.62 -15.92
C ALA A 22 17.23 21.11 -16.95
N THR A 23 18.36 21.64 -16.46
CA THR A 23 19.43 22.25 -17.25
C THR A 23 20.76 21.51 -17.04
N VAL A 24 21.82 21.93 -17.72
CA VAL A 24 23.17 21.35 -17.59
C VAL A 24 23.59 21.21 -16.13
N ALA A 25 23.25 22.18 -15.28
CA ALA A 25 23.62 22.15 -13.85
C ALA A 25 23.03 20.94 -13.08
N GLU A 26 21.88 20.42 -13.52
CA GLU A 26 21.22 19.27 -12.90
C GLU A 26 21.43 17.96 -13.69
N ALA A 27 21.95 18.01 -14.91
CA ALA A 27 21.96 16.88 -15.86
C ALA A 27 22.61 15.62 -15.27
N ALA A 28 23.73 15.75 -14.58
CA ALA A 28 24.45 14.61 -14.01
C ALA A 28 23.63 13.81 -12.99
N GLY A 29 22.83 14.48 -12.16
CA GLY A 29 22.00 13.82 -11.15
C GLY A 29 20.57 13.57 -11.60
N ALA A 30 20.02 14.41 -12.48
CA ALA A 30 18.63 14.33 -12.94
C ALA A 30 18.33 13.05 -13.74
N THR A 31 19.32 12.52 -14.45
CA THR A 31 19.23 11.29 -15.26
C THR A 31 19.50 10.01 -14.49
N LEU A 32 20.13 10.10 -13.28
CA LEU A 32 20.37 8.92 -12.44
C LEU A 32 19.06 8.26 -12.03
N VAL A 33 19.06 6.93 -12.03
CA VAL A 33 17.88 6.14 -11.66
C VAL A 33 17.91 5.79 -10.18
N VAL A 34 16.88 6.23 -9.45
CA VAL A 34 16.69 5.93 -8.03
C VAL A 34 15.40 5.14 -7.87
N ALA A 35 15.49 3.93 -7.35
CA ALA A 35 14.35 3.03 -7.15
C ALA A 35 13.45 2.89 -8.41
N GLY A 36 14.08 2.69 -9.57
CA GLY A 36 13.43 2.44 -10.84
C GLY A 36 12.87 3.65 -11.59
N LEU A 37 13.11 4.88 -11.11
CA LEU A 37 12.73 6.11 -11.82
C LEU A 37 13.91 7.09 -11.89
N ALA A 38 14.04 7.80 -13.03
CA ALA A 38 14.97 8.92 -13.10
C ALA A 38 14.62 9.99 -12.05
N VAL A 39 15.64 10.63 -11.47
CA VAL A 39 15.44 11.59 -10.39
C VAL A 39 14.56 12.76 -10.83
N LEU A 40 14.75 13.25 -12.03
CA LEU A 40 13.89 14.31 -12.60
C LEU A 40 12.43 13.86 -12.66
N GLU A 41 12.17 12.68 -13.23
CA GLU A 41 10.81 12.12 -13.32
C GLU A 41 10.18 11.96 -11.94
N ARG A 42 10.96 11.46 -10.97
CA ARG A 42 10.53 11.32 -9.58
C ARG A 42 10.13 12.66 -8.97
N SER A 43 10.94 13.70 -9.15
CA SER A 43 10.66 15.06 -8.68
C SER A 43 9.36 15.60 -9.26
N VAL A 44 9.18 15.46 -10.57
CA VAL A 44 7.98 15.93 -11.27
C VAL A 44 6.73 15.20 -10.82
N ARG A 45 6.79 13.87 -10.70
CA ARG A 45 5.66 13.05 -10.21
C ARG A 45 5.27 13.38 -8.77
N GLN A 46 6.25 13.58 -7.91
CA GLN A 46 6.01 13.90 -6.50
C GLN A 46 5.38 15.28 -6.32
N LEU A 47 5.90 16.29 -7.01
CA LEU A 47 5.34 17.65 -6.98
C LEU A 47 3.94 17.71 -7.60
N GLY A 48 3.73 17.03 -8.72
CA GLY A 48 2.43 16.98 -9.40
C GLY A 48 1.32 16.28 -8.60
N ARG A 49 1.66 15.48 -7.58
CA ARG A 49 0.69 14.87 -6.64
C ARG A 49 0.27 15.79 -5.51
N GLN A 50 0.97 16.89 -5.29
CA GLN A 50 0.52 17.88 -4.32
C GLN A 50 -0.74 18.57 -4.86
N SER A 51 -1.80 18.50 -4.08
CA SER A 51 -3.13 18.95 -4.48
C SER A 51 -3.11 20.39 -5.00
N GLY A 52 -3.58 20.57 -6.25
CA GLY A 52 -3.69 21.87 -6.88
C GLY A 52 -2.39 22.49 -7.41
N MET A 53 -1.26 21.77 -7.38
CA MET A 53 0.02 22.30 -7.87
C MET A 53 0.17 22.13 -9.38
N ARG A 54 0.62 23.17 -10.08
CA ARG A 54 1.05 23.15 -11.48
C ARG A 54 2.56 22.94 -11.54
N VAL A 55 3.03 21.98 -12.31
CA VAL A 55 4.45 21.68 -12.46
C VAL A 55 4.91 22.08 -13.86
N VAL A 56 5.92 22.93 -13.94
CA VAL A 56 6.57 23.34 -15.20
C VAL A 56 8.00 22.84 -15.18
N VAL A 57 8.39 22.05 -16.18
CA VAL A 57 9.76 21.59 -16.38
C VAL A 57 10.48 22.55 -17.31
N ALA A 58 11.39 23.34 -16.78
CA ALA A 58 12.20 24.30 -17.54
C ALA A 58 13.50 23.65 -17.98
N THR A 59 13.72 23.47 -19.28
CA THR A 59 14.90 22.79 -19.87
C THR A 59 15.60 23.64 -20.91
N ASP A 60 16.91 23.60 -20.92
CA ASP A 60 17.76 24.19 -21.97
C ASP A 60 17.99 23.23 -23.15
N GLY A 61 17.47 22.02 -23.09
CA GLY A 61 17.58 21.01 -24.13
C GLY A 61 18.93 20.31 -24.18
N THR A 62 19.79 20.50 -23.20
CA THR A 62 21.16 19.91 -23.17
C THR A 62 21.17 18.42 -22.88
N PHE A 63 20.09 17.88 -22.32
CA PHE A 63 19.92 16.44 -22.12
C PHE A 63 18.52 15.97 -22.46
N THR A 64 18.38 14.68 -22.77
CA THR A 64 17.11 14.06 -23.12
C THR A 64 16.24 13.92 -21.89
N LEU A 65 15.06 14.52 -21.92
CA LEU A 65 14.06 14.36 -20.87
C LEU A 65 13.52 12.91 -20.85
N PRO A 66 13.18 12.35 -19.68
CA PRO A 66 12.54 11.05 -19.60
C PRO A 66 11.24 11.02 -20.41
N ALA A 67 11.09 10.01 -21.29
CA ALA A 67 9.88 9.84 -22.09
C ALA A 67 8.60 9.57 -21.25
N THR A 68 8.80 9.17 -20.00
CA THR A 68 7.75 8.80 -19.02
C THR A 68 7.33 9.95 -18.13
N LEU A 69 7.70 11.21 -18.45
CA LEU A 69 7.20 12.35 -17.68
C LEU A 69 5.66 12.38 -17.69
N PRO A 70 5.02 12.76 -16.55
CA PRO A 70 3.56 12.88 -16.49
C PRO A 70 3.03 13.86 -17.54
N ALA A 71 1.94 13.49 -18.22
CA ALA A 71 1.28 14.36 -19.21
C ALA A 71 0.78 15.69 -18.60
N SER A 72 0.63 15.76 -17.28
CA SER A 72 0.26 16.96 -16.55
C SER A 72 1.42 17.96 -16.35
N ALA A 73 2.66 17.54 -16.63
CA ALA A 73 3.82 18.42 -16.54
C ALA A 73 3.96 19.24 -17.83
N GLU A 74 4.02 20.55 -17.69
CA GLU A 74 4.26 21.45 -18.81
C GLU A 74 5.78 21.57 -19.03
N VAL A 75 6.26 21.25 -20.24
CA VAL A 75 7.67 21.41 -20.59
C VAL A 75 7.88 22.74 -21.30
N ARG A 76 8.76 23.58 -20.76
CA ARG A 76 9.18 24.86 -21.33
C ARG A 76 10.66 24.84 -21.70
N ARG A 77 10.95 25.05 -22.97
CA ARG A 77 12.34 25.19 -23.43
C ARG A 77 12.82 26.62 -23.15
N LEU A 78 14.00 26.70 -22.55
CA LEU A 78 14.69 27.95 -22.27
C LEU A 78 15.56 28.32 -23.48
N GLU A 79 15.60 29.59 -23.86
CA GLU A 79 16.40 30.11 -24.97
C GLU A 79 17.38 31.18 -24.47
N GLY A 80 18.62 31.11 -24.91
CA GLY A 80 19.66 32.10 -24.60
C GLY A 80 20.11 32.04 -23.14
N ASP A 81 20.01 33.16 -22.42
CA ASP A 81 20.37 33.22 -21.01
C ASP A 81 19.41 32.39 -20.16
N VAL A 82 19.90 31.26 -19.64
CA VAL A 82 19.14 30.27 -18.87
C VAL A 82 18.59 30.88 -17.58
N GLU A 83 19.43 31.56 -16.81
CA GLU A 83 19.02 32.12 -15.52
C GLU A 83 18.01 33.28 -15.70
N GLY A 84 18.23 34.16 -16.66
CA GLY A 84 17.27 35.22 -16.99
C GLY A 84 15.94 34.67 -17.54
N SER A 85 15.98 33.54 -18.25
CA SER A 85 14.78 32.87 -18.73
C SER A 85 13.99 32.20 -17.60
N ILE A 86 14.69 31.63 -16.61
CA ILE A 86 14.07 31.07 -15.39
C ILE A 86 13.43 32.17 -14.55
N GLU A 87 14.13 33.30 -14.36
CA GLU A 87 13.57 34.43 -13.59
C GLU A 87 12.33 35.06 -14.29
N ARG A 88 12.34 35.17 -15.62
CA ARG A 88 11.13 35.58 -16.38
C ARG A 88 9.98 34.62 -16.17
N LEU A 89 10.22 33.33 -16.31
CA LEU A 89 9.21 32.27 -16.10
C LEU A 89 8.69 32.30 -14.66
N ARG A 90 9.57 32.55 -13.68
CA ARG A 90 9.20 32.71 -12.26
C ARG A 90 8.29 33.91 -12.06
N ALA A 91 8.61 35.05 -12.68
CA ALA A 91 7.79 36.27 -12.59
C ALA A 91 6.41 36.06 -13.24
N GLU A 92 6.35 35.42 -14.43
CA GLU A 92 5.12 35.13 -15.15
C GLU A 92 4.18 34.22 -14.37
N THR A 93 4.72 33.22 -13.69
CA THR A 93 3.92 32.19 -13.02
C THR A 93 3.79 32.38 -11.52
N SER A 94 4.51 33.36 -10.93
CA SER A 94 4.68 33.49 -9.48
C SER A 94 5.17 32.17 -8.84
N GLY A 95 5.97 31.40 -9.58
CA GLY A 95 6.33 30.03 -9.27
C GLY A 95 7.54 29.92 -8.34
N THR A 96 7.65 28.79 -7.63
CA THR A 96 8.83 28.40 -6.88
C THR A 96 9.75 27.58 -7.77
N VAL A 97 11.04 27.97 -7.86
CA VAL A 97 12.04 27.22 -8.64
C VAL A 97 12.70 26.16 -7.75
N VAL A 98 12.78 24.95 -8.26
CA VAL A 98 13.41 23.80 -7.60
C VAL A 98 14.35 23.06 -8.56
N ALA A 99 15.42 22.48 -8.05
CA ALA A 99 16.34 21.70 -8.86
C ALA A 99 15.71 20.32 -9.24
N GLY A 100 15.91 19.91 -10.49
CA GLY A 100 15.37 18.65 -11.02
C GLY A 100 16.12 17.39 -10.54
N ASN A 101 17.31 17.56 -9.93
CA ASN A 101 18.12 16.49 -9.36
C ASN A 101 17.87 16.27 -7.85
N MET A 102 16.67 16.57 -7.37
CA MET A 102 16.29 16.42 -5.96
C MET A 102 15.35 15.24 -5.76
N VAL A 103 15.64 14.42 -4.76
CA VAL A 103 14.71 13.40 -4.23
C VAL A 103 14.09 13.91 -2.93
N ARG A 104 12.78 13.99 -2.89
CA ARG A 104 12.01 14.45 -1.72
C ARG A 104 11.41 13.28 -0.99
N LEU A 105 11.35 13.41 0.32
CA LEU A 105 10.69 12.46 1.21
C LEU A 105 9.31 12.99 1.63
N ARG A 106 8.56 12.17 2.34
CA ARG A 106 7.24 12.56 2.86
C ARG A 106 7.40 13.71 3.87
N GLY A 107 6.68 14.80 3.63
CA GLY A 107 6.74 15.99 4.48
C GLY A 107 7.80 17.02 4.10
N ASP A 108 8.65 16.74 3.12
CA ASP A 108 9.58 17.75 2.61
C ASP A 108 8.85 18.92 1.94
N ALA A 109 9.34 20.13 2.19
CA ALA A 109 8.89 21.31 1.44
C ALA A 109 9.26 21.16 -0.06
N PRO A 110 8.59 21.86 -0.99
CA PRO A 110 8.92 21.79 -2.42
C PRO A 110 10.38 22.08 -2.74
N THR A 111 11.03 22.95 -1.96
CA THR A 111 12.45 23.31 -2.10
C THR A 111 13.40 22.40 -1.34
N GLY A 112 12.88 21.53 -0.47
CA GLY A 112 13.66 20.58 0.33
C GLY A 112 13.97 19.29 -0.41
N GLY A 113 14.72 18.40 0.24
CA GLY A 113 15.03 17.05 -0.23
C GLY A 113 16.52 16.76 -0.34
N LEU A 114 16.84 15.57 -0.82
CA LEU A 114 18.20 15.08 -1.02
C LEU A 114 18.65 15.38 -2.45
N ARG A 115 19.75 16.09 -2.61
CA ARG A 115 20.36 16.32 -3.93
C ARG A 115 21.08 15.06 -4.39
N VAL A 116 20.83 14.68 -5.62
CA VAL A 116 21.51 13.55 -6.28
C VAL A 116 22.43 14.12 -7.34
N SER A 117 23.72 13.85 -7.23
CA SER A 117 24.75 14.32 -8.18
C SER A 117 25.66 13.20 -8.68
N ASP A 118 25.76 12.12 -7.93
CA ASP A 118 26.65 10.99 -8.16
C ASP A 118 26.04 9.69 -7.62
N GLU A 119 26.76 8.58 -7.82
CA GLU A 119 26.30 7.25 -7.42
C GLU A 119 26.16 7.10 -5.89
N THR A 120 26.99 7.81 -5.10
CA THR A 120 26.93 7.75 -3.64
C THR A 120 25.66 8.44 -3.13
N SER A 121 25.36 9.63 -3.62
CA SER A 121 24.14 10.36 -3.28
C SER A 121 22.89 9.67 -3.84
N ARG A 122 22.98 8.97 -4.98
CA ARG A 122 21.93 8.11 -5.51
C ARG A 122 21.59 6.99 -4.52
N ALA A 123 22.59 6.26 -4.04
CA ALA A 123 22.39 5.17 -3.10
C ALA A 123 21.79 5.68 -1.77
N ALA A 124 22.29 6.80 -1.25
CA ALA A 124 21.75 7.43 -0.04
C ALA A 124 20.29 7.88 -0.21
N ALA A 125 19.94 8.43 -1.37
CA ALA A 125 18.57 8.83 -1.66
C ALA A 125 17.63 7.62 -1.78
N GLU A 126 18.11 6.51 -2.33
CA GLU A 126 17.37 5.26 -2.40
C GLU A 126 17.11 4.67 -1.00
N ASP A 127 18.12 4.62 -0.15
CA ASP A 127 18.00 4.19 1.25
C ASP A 127 16.97 5.04 1.99
N ALA A 128 17.04 6.36 1.85
CA ALA A 128 16.09 7.28 2.48
C ALA A 128 14.64 7.08 2.03
N ILE A 129 14.39 6.74 0.75
CA ILE A 129 13.03 6.43 0.26
C ILE A 129 12.48 5.19 0.96
N PHE A 130 13.27 4.11 1.06
CA PHE A 130 12.83 2.89 1.71
C PHE A 130 12.67 3.06 3.22
N ASP A 131 13.53 3.86 3.87
CA ASP A 131 13.39 4.22 5.29
C ASP A 131 12.12 5.03 5.55
N ASP A 132 11.76 5.94 4.65
CA ASP A 132 10.52 6.71 4.76
C ASP A 132 9.27 5.83 4.65
N LEU A 133 9.31 4.78 3.85
CA LEU A 133 8.23 3.78 3.76
C LEU A 133 8.05 2.99 5.08
N LEU A 134 9.11 2.83 5.88
CA LEU A 134 9.04 2.17 7.20
C LEU A 134 8.40 3.03 8.30
N ARG A 135 8.27 4.34 8.10
CA ARG A 135 7.70 5.27 9.10
C ARG A 135 6.19 5.12 9.27
N GLY A 136 5.53 4.27 8.46
CA GLY A 136 4.11 3.94 8.61
C GLY A 136 3.80 3.13 9.87
N ASP A 137 2.51 3.07 10.24
CA ASP A 137 2.03 2.21 11.33
C ASP A 137 1.98 0.75 10.86
N LEU A 138 3.05 0.02 11.14
CA LEU A 138 3.24 -1.36 10.75
C LEU A 138 3.07 -2.27 11.97
N GLY A 139 2.40 -3.42 11.77
CA GLY A 139 2.35 -4.48 12.77
C GLY A 139 3.75 -5.02 13.11
N PHE A 140 3.85 -5.72 14.24
CA PHE A 140 5.13 -6.26 14.71
C PHE A 140 5.76 -7.22 13.68
N VAL A 141 5.00 -8.19 13.17
CA VAL A 141 5.48 -9.16 12.17
C VAL A 141 5.81 -8.46 10.86
N ALA A 142 4.94 -7.55 10.39
CA ALA A 142 5.20 -6.75 9.20
C ALA A 142 6.53 -6.02 9.31
N ARG A 143 6.76 -5.29 10.41
CA ARG A 143 7.97 -4.47 10.61
C ARG A 143 9.25 -5.30 10.71
N HIS A 144 9.22 -6.41 11.46
CA HIS A 144 10.44 -7.15 11.82
C HIS A 144 10.77 -8.28 10.84
N LEU A 145 9.78 -8.83 10.13
CA LEU A 145 9.97 -9.93 9.20
C LEU A 145 9.59 -9.55 7.77
N ASN A 146 8.30 -9.34 7.49
CA ASN A 146 7.82 -9.22 6.11
C ASN A 146 8.47 -8.03 5.38
N LYS A 147 8.50 -6.84 5.99
CA LYS A 147 9.06 -5.63 5.36
C LYS A 147 10.56 -5.70 5.15
N LYS A 148 11.31 -6.39 6.01
CA LYS A 148 12.74 -6.59 5.78
C LYS A 148 13.03 -7.42 4.54
N ILE A 149 12.17 -8.40 4.24
CA ILE A 149 12.33 -9.28 3.08
C ILE A 149 11.76 -8.59 1.84
N SER A 150 10.52 -8.07 1.91
CA SER A 150 9.86 -7.43 0.77
C SER A 150 10.65 -6.22 0.25
N PHE A 151 11.20 -5.38 1.11
CA PHE A 151 12.05 -4.25 0.70
C PHE A 151 13.31 -4.68 -0.04
N ARG A 152 13.95 -5.78 0.38
CA ARG A 152 15.10 -6.30 -0.35
C ARG A 152 14.70 -6.81 -1.75
N ILE A 153 13.54 -7.49 -1.86
CA ILE A 153 13.00 -7.97 -3.13
C ILE A 153 12.62 -6.78 -4.01
N THR A 154 11.85 -5.83 -3.48
CA THR A 154 11.39 -4.65 -4.23
C THR A 154 12.58 -3.83 -4.72
N ARG A 155 13.53 -3.52 -3.84
CA ARG A 155 14.69 -2.70 -4.16
C ARG A 155 15.63 -3.37 -5.17
N ARG A 156 16.02 -4.63 -4.92
CA ARG A 156 17.06 -5.30 -5.72
C ARG A 156 16.54 -5.94 -7.00
N LEU A 157 15.25 -6.26 -7.05
CA LEU A 157 14.66 -6.99 -8.18
C LEU A 157 13.56 -6.18 -8.84
N LEU A 158 12.46 -5.89 -8.13
CA LEU A 158 11.25 -5.37 -8.77
C LEU A 158 11.42 -3.95 -9.32
N CYS A 159 12.23 -3.09 -8.67
CA CYS A 159 12.52 -1.75 -9.16
C CYS A 159 13.29 -1.73 -10.49
N HIS A 160 13.94 -2.84 -10.86
CA HIS A 160 14.71 -2.95 -12.10
C HIS A 160 13.98 -3.69 -13.22
N LEU A 161 12.84 -4.31 -12.91
CA LEU A 161 12.04 -5.05 -13.89
C LEU A 161 10.91 -4.17 -14.45
N PRO A 162 10.53 -4.32 -15.72
CA PRO A 162 9.43 -3.58 -16.35
C PRO A 162 8.05 -4.17 -15.97
N ILE A 163 7.83 -4.42 -14.69
CA ILE A 163 6.59 -5.00 -14.16
C ILE A 163 5.78 -3.94 -13.42
N THR A 164 4.46 -4.11 -13.45
CA THR A 164 3.52 -3.24 -12.74
C THR A 164 3.18 -3.79 -11.35
N PRO A 165 2.74 -2.93 -10.40
CA PRO A 165 2.27 -3.39 -9.10
C PRO A 165 1.19 -4.48 -9.19
N ASN A 166 0.19 -4.31 -10.06
CA ASN A 166 -0.89 -5.28 -10.24
C ASN A 166 -0.40 -6.66 -10.73
N GLN A 167 0.68 -6.69 -11.52
CA GLN A 167 1.30 -7.97 -11.94
C GLN A 167 1.99 -8.66 -10.76
N VAL A 168 2.55 -7.89 -9.82
CA VAL A 168 3.12 -8.44 -8.57
C VAL A 168 2.02 -9.04 -7.70
N THR A 169 0.90 -8.32 -7.51
CA THR A 169 -0.30 -8.81 -6.80
C THR A 169 -0.79 -10.13 -7.37
N LEU A 170 -0.95 -10.21 -8.71
CA LEU A 170 -1.42 -11.44 -9.38
C LEU A 170 -0.41 -12.59 -9.25
N GLY A 171 0.88 -12.31 -9.35
CA GLY A 171 1.94 -13.30 -9.14
C GLY A 171 1.96 -13.86 -7.71
N ALA A 172 1.81 -12.98 -6.71
CA ALA A 172 1.69 -13.36 -5.31
C ALA A 172 0.42 -14.20 -5.08
N ALA A 173 -0.72 -13.79 -5.67
CA ALA A 173 -1.98 -14.53 -5.60
C ALA A 173 -1.86 -15.95 -6.18
N ALA A 174 -1.21 -16.11 -7.34
CA ALA A 174 -1.00 -17.43 -7.95
C ALA A 174 -0.19 -18.36 -7.03
N LEU A 175 0.84 -17.82 -6.36
CA LEU A 175 1.59 -18.56 -5.35
C LEU A 175 0.73 -18.93 -4.13
N GLY A 176 -0.14 -18.01 -3.70
CA GLY A 176 -1.09 -18.25 -2.61
C GLY A 176 -2.10 -19.35 -2.96
N VAL A 177 -2.64 -19.36 -4.18
CA VAL A 177 -3.53 -20.43 -4.67
C VAL A 177 -2.84 -21.79 -4.62
N LEU A 178 -1.59 -21.88 -5.07
CA LEU A 178 -0.81 -23.11 -4.97
C LEU A 178 -0.67 -23.56 -3.51
N GLY A 179 -0.40 -22.61 -2.60
CA GLY A 179 -0.37 -22.87 -1.16
C GLY A 179 -1.68 -23.44 -0.64
N CYS A 180 -2.82 -22.85 -1.03
CA CYS A 180 -4.16 -23.33 -0.62
C CYS A 180 -4.47 -24.73 -1.17
N VAL A 181 -4.05 -25.06 -2.39
CA VAL A 181 -4.17 -26.40 -2.98
C VAL A 181 -3.37 -27.43 -2.15
N LEU A 182 -2.12 -27.10 -1.80
CA LEU A 182 -1.31 -27.97 -0.94
C LEU A 182 -1.93 -28.17 0.44
N LEU A 183 -2.47 -27.11 1.05
CA LEU A 183 -3.22 -27.23 2.31
C LEU A 183 -4.40 -28.20 2.18
N ALA A 184 -5.17 -28.07 1.11
CA ALA A 184 -6.33 -28.93 0.85
C ALA A 184 -5.97 -30.39 0.55
N CYS A 185 -4.75 -30.70 0.13
CA CYS A 185 -4.27 -32.08 -0.01
C CYS A 185 -4.25 -32.84 1.32
N GLY A 186 -4.02 -32.14 2.43
CA GLY A 186 -3.91 -32.75 3.76
C GLY A 186 -2.54 -33.40 3.99
N GLY A 187 -2.35 -33.95 5.19
CA GLY A 187 -1.06 -34.51 5.62
C GLY A 187 -0.05 -33.43 6.05
N TYR A 188 0.86 -33.82 6.92
CA TYR A 188 1.78 -32.87 7.57
C TYR A 188 2.65 -32.09 6.60
N ALA A 189 3.38 -32.79 5.72
CA ALA A 189 4.33 -32.15 4.81
C ALA A 189 3.61 -31.17 3.85
N SER A 190 2.45 -31.56 3.35
CA SER A 190 1.64 -30.75 2.44
C SER A 190 1.09 -29.51 3.14
N MET A 191 0.62 -29.64 4.40
CA MET A 191 0.14 -28.51 5.19
C MET A 191 1.27 -27.53 5.53
N VAL A 192 2.46 -28.01 5.93
CA VAL A 192 3.62 -27.14 6.19
C VAL A 192 4.05 -26.45 4.91
N ALA A 193 4.16 -27.15 3.79
CA ALA A 193 4.53 -26.56 2.51
C ALA A 193 3.49 -25.52 2.04
N GLY A 194 2.22 -25.81 2.20
CA GLY A 194 1.13 -24.88 1.90
C GLY A 194 1.20 -23.58 2.73
N MET A 195 1.46 -23.71 4.04
CA MET A 195 1.63 -22.53 4.92
C MET A 195 2.91 -21.75 4.63
N LEU A 196 4.01 -22.41 4.20
CA LEU A 196 5.21 -21.73 3.73
C LEU A 196 4.93 -20.88 2.49
N LEU A 197 4.17 -21.43 1.53
CA LEU A 197 3.75 -20.66 0.34
C LEU A 197 2.80 -19.51 0.70
N ALA A 198 1.89 -19.70 1.65
CA ALA A 198 1.02 -18.64 2.14
C ALA A 198 1.83 -17.51 2.82
N GLN A 199 2.85 -17.85 3.60
CA GLN A 199 3.74 -16.86 4.21
C GLN A 199 4.56 -16.11 3.14
N LEU A 200 5.08 -16.82 2.14
CA LEU A 200 5.81 -16.21 1.02
C LEU A 200 4.88 -15.28 0.21
N GLN A 201 3.65 -15.70 -0.06
CA GLN A 201 2.62 -14.87 -0.69
C GLN A 201 2.37 -13.60 0.14
N SER A 202 2.21 -13.68 1.46
CA SER A 202 2.02 -12.51 2.34
C SER A 202 3.23 -11.54 2.33
N ILE A 203 4.44 -12.03 2.09
CA ILE A 203 5.63 -11.18 1.93
C ILE A 203 5.64 -10.49 0.56
N LEU A 204 5.35 -11.23 -0.51
CA LEU A 204 5.35 -10.72 -1.89
C LEU A 204 4.22 -9.72 -2.13
N ASP A 205 3.09 -9.94 -1.51
CA ASP A 205 1.96 -9.03 -1.47
C ASP A 205 2.36 -7.63 -0.98
N GLY A 206 3.18 -7.52 0.05
CA GLY A 206 3.72 -6.24 0.47
C GLY A 206 4.61 -5.53 -0.54
N CYS A 207 5.14 -6.25 -1.55
CA CYS A 207 6.02 -5.67 -2.57
C CYS A 207 5.27 -4.83 -3.61
N ASP A 208 4.03 -5.16 -3.95
CA ASP A 208 3.23 -4.40 -4.92
C ASP A 208 2.90 -2.99 -4.42
N GLY A 209 2.46 -2.86 -3.16
CA GLY A 209 2.24 -1.58 -2.53
C GLY A 209 3.52 -0.76 -2.34
N GLU A 210 4.67 -1.41 -2.11
CA GLU A 210 5.98 -0.75 -2.09
C GLU A 210 6.34 -0.22 -3.48
N LEU A 211 6.23 -1.06 -4.50
CA LEU A 211 6.52 -0.71 -5.89
C LEU A 211 5.60 0.42 -6.38
N ALA A 212 4.30 0.33 -6.05
CA ALA A 212 3.31 1.37 -6.38
C ALA A 212 3.69 2.72 -5.77
N ARG A 213 4.12 2.73 -4.50
CA ARG A 213 4.56 3.97 -3.81
C ARG A 213 5.86 4.51 -4.36
N VAL A 214 6.84 3.64 -4.56
CA VAL A 214 8.17 4.04 -5.05
C VAL A 214 8.10 4.56 -6.48
N ARG A 215 7.26 3.97 -7.36
CA ARG A 215 7.09 4.39 -8.75
C ARG A 215 5.97 5.39 -8.99
N PHE A 216 5.26 5.82 -7.95
CA PHE A 216 4.08 6.69 -8.07
C PHE A 216 3.00 6.09 -9.00
N GLN A 217 2.79 4.78 -8.91
CA GLN A 217 1.79 4.03 -9.69
C GLN A 217 0.57 3.61 -8.86
N GLN A 218 0.35 4.25 -7.72
CA GLN A 218 -0.85 4.01 -6.91
C GLN A 218 -2.09 4.38 -7.71
N SER A 219 -3.08 3.50 -7.73
CA SER A 219 -4.35 3.71 -8.40
C SER A 219 -5.49 3.17 -7.56
N HIS A 220 -6.66 3.79 -7.68
CA HIS A 220 -7.87 3.34 -7.01
C HIS A 220 -8.27 1.90 -7.39
N ILE A 221 -8.04 1.53 -8.67
CA ILE A 221 -8.29 0.15 -9.13
C ILE A 221 -7.30 -0.81 -8.47
N GLY A 222 -6.02 -0.41 -8.32
CA GLY A 222 -5.02 -1.23 -7.63
C GLY A 222 -5.37 -1.49 -6.18
N GLU A 223 -5.84 -0.47 -5.44
CA GLU A 223 -6.28 -0.61 -4.05
C GLU A 223 -7.45 -1.60 -3.90
N TRP A 224 -8.44 -1.54 -4.81
CA TRP A 224 -9.56 -2.49 -4.82
C TRP A 224 -9.12 -3.89 -5.20
N LEU A 225 -8.23 -4.03 -6.20
CA LEU A 225 -7.70 -5.32 -6.62
C LEU A 225 -6.95 -6.00 -5.46
N ASP A 226 -6.09 -5.27 -4.77
CA ASP A 226 -5.32 -5.74 -3.61
C ASP A 226 -6.27 -6.25 -2.52
N THR A 227 -7.24 -5.43 -2.11
CA THR A 227 -8.23 -5.80 -1.09
C THR A 227 -9.05 -7.04 -1.47
N LEU A 228 -9.54 -7.11 -2.72
CA LEU A 228 -10.33 -8.26 -3.18
C LEU A 228 -9.51 -9.54 -3.25
N VAL A 229 -8.27 -9.46 -3.73
CA VAL A 229 -7.35 -10.60 -3.79
C VAL A 229 -7.02 -11.09 -2.38
N ASP A 230 -6.75 -10.19 -1.45
CA ASP A 230 -6.48 -10.51 -0.05
C ASP A 230 -7.64 -11.25 0.62
N ASP A 231 -8.85 -10.76 0.45
CA ASP A 231 -10.04 -11.38 1.03
C ASP A 231 -10.31 -12.75 0.41
N LEU A 232 -10.14 -12.88 -0.90
CA LEU A 232 -10.27 -14.17 -1.60
C LEU A 232 -9.22 -15.17 -1.11
N MET A 233 -7.98 -14.72 -0.92
CA MET A 233 -6.91 -15.56 -0.38
C MET A 233 -7.18 -16.00 1.06
N ASN A 234 -7.74 -15.14 1.91
CA ASN A 234 -8.11 -15.50 3.27
C ASN A 234 -9.21 -16.58 3.28
N VAL A 235 -10.24 -16.45 2.43
CA VAL A 235 -11.29 -17.47 2.24
C VAL A 235 -10.68 -18.79 1.75
N ALA A 236 -9.83 -18.75 0.74
CA ALA A 236 -9.17 -19.93 0.18
C ALA A 236 -8.26 -20.62 1.20
N LEU A 237 -7.53 -19.84 2.01
CA LEU A 237 -6.63 -20.35 3.04
C LEU A 237 -7.39 -21.12 4.13
N ILE A 238 -8.44 -20.53 4.70
CA ILE A 238 -9.26 -21.19 5.72
C ILE A 238 -9.95 -22.43 5.14
N SER A 239 -10.48 -22.34 3.91
CA SER A 239 -11.11 -23.46 3.23
C SER A 239 -10.11 -24.59 2.94
N GLY A 240 -8.91 -24.26 2.47
CA GLY A 240 -7.85 -25.22 2.22
C GLY A 240 -7.44 -25.97 3.48
N ILE A 241 -7.23 -25.25 4.61
CA ILE A 241 -6.94 -25.87 5.91
C ILE A 241 -8.09 -26.81 6.34
N SER A 242 -9.34 -26.36 6.21
CA SER A 242 -10.51 -27.13 6.62
C SER A 242 -10.66 -28.44 5.84
N ILE A 243 -10.48 -28.40 4.52
CA ILE A 243 -10.49 -29.58 3.65
C ILE A 243 -9.32 -30.50 3.97
N GLY A 244 -8.11 -29.93 4.18
CA GLY A 244 -6.93 -30.69 4.51
C GLY A 244 -7.02 -31.40 5.85
N LEU A 245 -7.61 -30.78 6.86
CA LEU A 245 -7.89 -31.43 8.16
C LEU A 245 -8.83 -32.62 7.98
N CYS A 246 -9.91 -32.48 7.18
CA CYS A 246 -10.80 -33.59 6.86
C CYS A 246 -10.05 -34.76 6.20
N ARG A 247 -9.23 -34.46 5.19
CA ARG A 247 -8.42 -35.46 4.46
C ARG A 247 -7.35 -36.12 5.32
N SER A 248 -6.89 -35.41 6.33
CA SER A 248 -5.92 -35.93 7.32
C SER A 248 -6.56 -36.78 8.42
N GLY A 249 -7.88 -37.03 8.35
CA GLY A 249 -8.59 -37.87 9.32
C GLY A 249 -8.99 -37.18 10.63
N TYR A 250 -8.91 -35.85 10.69
CA TYR A 250 -9.42 -35.12 11.84
C TYR A 250 -10.96 -35.13 11.90
N ASN A 251 -11.52 -34.92 13.11
CA ASN A 251 -12.95 -34.86 13.32
C ASN A 251 -13.64 -33.83 12.41
N ALA A 252 -14.80 -34.19 11.84
CA ALA A 252 -15.57 -33.34 10.95
C ALA A 252 -15.93 -31.95 11.54
N GLY A 253 -15.99 -31.84 12.88
CA GLY A 253 -16.20 -30.58 13.57
C GLY A 253 -15.19 -29.48 13.20
N TRP A 254 -13.93 -29.83 12.92
CA TRP A 254 -12.93 -28.87 12.48
C TRP A 254 -13.23 -28.33 11.07
N THR A 255 -13.68 -29.19 10.17
CA THR A 255 -14.09 -28.79 8.81
C THR A 255 -15.32 -27.89 8.86
N ILE A 256 -16.32 -28.26 9.63
CA ILE A 256 -17.55 -27.46 9.82
C ILE A 256 -17.19 -26.11 10.44
N GLY A 257 -16.38 -26.11 11.51
CA GLY A 257 -15.92 -24.87 12.15
C GLY A 257 -15.20 -23.93 11.19
N GLY A 258 -14.35 -24.48 10.32
CA GLY A 258 -13.66 -23.69 9.31
C GLY A 258 -14.61 -23.05 8.28
N PHE A 259 -15.59 -23.79 7.77
CA PHE A 259 -16.60 -23.22 6.86
C PHE A 259 -17.56 -22.25 7.55
N VAL A 260 -17.85 -22.44 8.84
CA VAL A 260 -18.56 -21.43 9.64
C VAL A 260 -17.73 -20.13 9.73
N ALA A 261 -16.42 -20.24 10.01
CA ALA A 261 -15.54 -19.06 10.02
C ALA A 261 -15.50 -18.35 8.66
N VAL A 262 -15.46 -19.09 7.54
CA VAL A 262 -15.57 -18.54 6.18
C VAL A 262 -16.89 -17.81 5.98
N GLY A 263 -18.01 -18.40 6.37
CA GLY A 263 -19.32 -17.73 6.26
C GLY A 263 -19.40 -16.42 7.04
N MET A 264 -18.89 -16.41 8.28
CA MET A 264 -18.81 -15.20 9.11
C MET A 264 -17.90 -14.15 8.50
N TYR A 265 -16.76 -14.56 7.94
CA TYR A 265 -15.82 -13.65 7.28
C TYR A 265 -16.42 -13.04 6.00
N LEU A 266 -17.12 -13.84 5.18
CA LEU A 266 -17.84 -13.33 3.99
C LEU A 266 -18.92 -12.32 4.37
N PHE A 267 -19.68 -12.57 5.44
CA PHE A 267 -20.65 -11.60 5.94
C PHE A 267 -19.97 -10.28 6.34
N TYR A 268 -18.87 -10.36 7.09
CA TYR A 268 -18.08 -9.18 7.45
C TYR A 268 -17.59 -8.42 6.21
N ASN A 269 -17.09 -9.11 5.18
CA ASN A 269 -16.61 -8.48 3.94
C ASN A 269 -17.73 -7.77 3.19
N VAL A 270 -18.92 -8.37 3.08
CA VAL A 270 -20.09 -7.72 2.45
C VAL A 270 -20.43 -6.41 3.15
N VAL A 271 -20.46 -6.40 4.48
CA VAL A 271 -20.72 -5.18 5.27
C VAL A 271 -19.60 -4.17 5.07
N SER A 272 -18.34 -4.62 5.09
CA SER A 272 -17.16 -3.76 4.91
C SER A 272 -17.15 -3.08 3.55
N TYR A 273 -17.41 -3.82 2.47
CA TYR A 273 -17.47 -3.24 1.12
C TYR A 273 -18.62 -2.24 0.97
N ARG A 274 -19.80 -2.56 1.54
CA ARG A 274 -20.91 -1.60 1.58
C ARG A 274 -20.50 -0.31 2.29
N GLU A 275 -19.79 -0.41 3.40
CA GLU A 275 -19.33 0.76 4.18
C GLU A 275 -18.22 1.54 3.45
N LEU A 276 -17.28 0.87 2.78
CA LEU A 276 -16.28 1.53 1.95
C LEU A 276 -16.92 2.40 0.87
N ILE A 277 -17.91 1.85 0.17
CA ILE A 277 -18.65 2.57 -0.88
C ILE A 277 -19.46 3.72 -0.25
N ARG A 278 -20.16 3.46 0.88
CA ARG A 278 -21.01 4.46 1.57
C ARG A 278 -20.18 5.63 2.10
N GLN A 279 -19.01 5.35 2.68
CA GLN A 279 -18.14 6.36 3.29
C GLN A 279 -17.22 7.05 2.28
N GLY A 280 -17.05 6.49 1.06
CA GLY A 280 -16.21 7.05 0.00
C GLY A 280 -14.73 7.15 0.37
N VAL A 281 -14.22 6.22 1.19
CA VAL A 281 -12.86 6.28 1.77
C VAL A 281 -11.81 5.48 0.99
N GLY A 282 -12.07 5.10 -0.25
CA GLY A 282 -11.18 4.30 -1.09
C GLY A 282 -11.35 2.80 -0.89
N GLY A 283 -10.40 1.99 -1.40
CA GLY A 283 -10.46 0.53 -1.33
C GLY A 283 -9.87 -0.09 -0.05
N GLU A 284 -9.21 0.68 0.80
CA GLU A 284 -8.54 0.16 2.01
C GLU A 284 -9.51 -0.01 3.19
N LEU A 285 -9.72 -1.24 3.67
CA LEU A 285 -10.57 -1.57 4.82
C LEU A 285 -10.17 -0.85 6.11
N ILE A 286 -8.89 -0.50 6.27
CA ILE A 286 -8.37 0.20 7.45
C ILE A 286 -8.94 1.62 7.61
N ASN A 287 -9.46 2.21 6.54
CA ASN A 287 -10.01 3.56 6.53
C ASN A 287 -11.48 3.61 6.95
N ILE A 288 -12.15 2.47 7.12
CA ILE A 288 -13.56 2.40 7.54
C ILE A 288 -13.70 2.91 8.98
N ARG A 289 -14.65 3.82 9.18
CA ARG A 289 -15.06 4.27 10.51
C ARG A 289 -16.13 3.35 11.08
N TRP A 290 -15.75 2.53 12.05
CA TRP A 290 -16.63 1.55 12.66
C TRP A 290 -17.40 2.15 13.84
N LYS A 291 -18.72 1.94 13.89
CA LYS A 291 -19.58 2.34 15.02
C LYS A 291 -19.18 1.62 16.30
N ALA A 292 -18.81 0.34 16.21
CA ALA A 292 -18.26 -0.43 17.34
C ALA A 292 -17.00 0.22 17.95
N ALA A 293 -16.24 0.99 17.17
CA ALA A 293 -15.08 1.75 17.60
C ALA A 293 -15.38 3.23 17.90
N LYS A 294 -16.65 3.57 18.16
CA LYS A 294 -17.11 4.96 18.39
C LYS A 294 -16.75 5.90 17.23
N GLY A 295 -16.85 5.42 15.99
CA GLY A 295 -16.55 6.18 14.79
C GLY A 295 -15.05 6.42 14.53
N ARG A 296 -14.15 5.77 15.27
CA ARG A 296 -12.72 5.80 14.98
C ARG A 296 -12.40 4.82 13.86
N ASP A 297 -11.44 5.16 13.02
CA ASP A 297 -10.84 4.23 12.06
C ASP A 297 -9.83 3.29 12.75
N MET A 298 -9.57 2.14 12.14
CA MET A 298 -8.62 1.17 12.70
C MET A 298 -7.20 1.73 12.76
N LYS A 299 -6.85 2.68 11.90
CA LYS A 299 -5.54 3.32 11.86
C LYS A 299 -5.31 4.21 13.10
N SER A 300 -6.33 4.96 13.53
CA SER A 300 -6.26 5.77 14.75
C SER A 300 -6.23 4.91 16.02
N MET A 301 -6.86 3.72 15.99
CA MET A 301 -6.82 2.77 17.11
C MET A 301 -5.44 2.10 17.25
N ALA A 302 -4.80 1.75 16.15
CA ALA A 302 -3.47 1.11 16.15
C ALA A 302 -2.34 2.06 16.58
N SER A 303 -2.53 3.37 16.42
CA SER A 303 -1.54 4.42 16.76
C SER A 303 -1.46 4.73 18.27
N ASN A 304 -2.40 4.25 19.07
CA ASN A 304 -2.45 4.58 20.49
C ASN A 304 -1.49 3.70 21.33
N LYS A 305 -0.44 4.31 21.90
CA LYS A 305 0.63 3.61 22.64
C LYS A 305 0.17 2.94 23.96
N SER A 306 -1.03 3.22 24.44
CA SER A 306 -1.63 2.56 25.61
C SER A 306 -2.54 1.40 25.22
N ALA A 307 -1.97 0.42 24.48
CA ALA A 307 -2.70 -0.73 23.97
C ALA A 307 -3.37 -1.56 25.10
N GLY A 308 -4.68 -1.45 25.19
CA GLY A 308 -5.51 -2.34 26.01
C GLY A 308 -5.59 -3.76 25.44
N VAL A 309 -6.18 -4.70 26.19
CA VAL A 309 -6.35 -6.09 25.76
C VAL A 309 -7.06 -6.19 24.40
N GLY A 310 -8.05 -5.33 24.13
CA GLY A 310 -8.79 -5.30 22.86
C GLY A 310 -7.90 -4.95 21.64
N GLU A 311 -6.96 -4.03 21.79
CA GLU A 311 -6.04 -3.63 20.72
C GLU A 311 -5.00 -4.73 20.42
N ARG A 312 -4.59 -5.50 21.45
CA ARG A 312 -3.74 -6.68 21.26
C ARG A 312 -4.48 -7.80 20.52
N LEU A 313 -5.78 -7.98 20.79
CA LEU A 313 -6.62 -8.92 20.04
C LEU A 313 -6.80 -8.49 18.57
N LEU A 314 -6.94 -7.20 18.30
CA LEU A 314 -6.97 -6.67 16.92
C LEU A 314 -5.66 -6.96 16.17
N ALA A 315 -4.52 -6.94 16.86
CA ALA A 315 -3.23 -7.29 16.25
C ALA A 315 -3.18 -8.77 15.80
N LEU A 316 -3.89 -9.69 16.47
CA LEU A 316 -4.00 -11.10 16.08
C LEU A 316 -4.84 -11.29 14.80
N GLY A 317 -5.73 -10.36 14.48
CA GLY A 317 -6.50 -10.33 13.24
C GLY A 317 -5.73 -9.79 12.03
N ARG A 318 -4.51 -9.25 12.21
CA ARG A 318 -3.68 -8.78 11.10
C ARG A 318 -3.14 -9.97 10.31
N ARG A 319 -3.26 -9.91 8.99
CA ARG A 319 -2.86 -10.99 8.08
C ARG A 319 -1.42 -11.46 8.27
N ASP A 320 -0.48 -10.54 8.37
CA ASP A 320 0.93 -10.82 8.62
C ASP A 320 1.14 -11.64 9.91
N THR A 321 0.34 -11.37 10.94
CA THR A 321 0.43 -12.03 12.25
C THR A 321 -0.19 -13.43 12.23
N PHE A 322 -1.43 -13.57 11.70
CA PHE A 322 -2.08 -14.88 11.74
C PHE A 322 -1.46 -15.87 10.74
N VAL A 323 -1.00 -15.43 9.56
CA VAL A 323 -0.36 -16.34 8.59
C VAL A 323 0.93 -16.90 9.16
N LEU A 324 1.77 -16.07 9.80
CA LEU A 324 2.97 -16.55 10.48
C LEU A 324 2.63 -17.47 11.67
N GLY A 325 1.62 -17.11 12.47
CA GLY A 325 1.16 -17.94 13.59
C GLY A 325 0.65 -19.30 13.12
N TRP A 326 -0.09 -19.35 12.03
CA TRP A 326 -0.59 -20.60 11.44
C TRP A 326 0.52 -21.43 10.82
N LEU A 327 1.56 -20.82 10.25
CA LEU A 327 2.77 -21.54 9.82
C LEU A 327 3.47 -22.23 11.02
N ILE A 328 3.60 -21.52 12.14
CA ILE A 328 4.18 -22.10 13.37
C ILE A 328 3.31 -23.26 13.86
N LEU A 329 1.98 -23.11 13.88
CA LEU A 329 1.05 -24.18 14.25
C LEU A 329 1.14 -25.38 13.30
N ALA A 330 1.35 -25.15 11.99
CA ALA A 330 1.58 -26.24 11.04
C ALA A 330 2.84 -27.04 11.37
N ILE A 331 3.95 -26.36 11.65
CA ILE A 331 5.23 -26.98 12.03
C ILE A 331 5.09 -27.77 13.33
N LEU A 332 4.29 -27.28 14.27
CA LEU A 332 4.05 -27.91 15.58
C LEU A 332 2.97 -29.01 15.55
N HIS A 333 2.47 -29.44 14.38
CA HIS A 333 1.34 -30.38 14.22
C HIS A 333 0.03 -29.92 14.89
N ALA A 334 -0.14 -28.63 15.12
CA ALA A 334 -1.29 -28.05 15.82
C ALA A 334 -2.29 -27.35 14.88
N MET A 335 -2.41 -27.81 13.63
CA MET A 335 -3.27 -27.20 12.60
C MET A 335 -4.74 -26.98 13.04
N PRO A 336 -5.41 -27.87 13.82
CA PRO A 336 -6.77 -27.61 14.30
C PRO A 336 -6.91 -26.29 15.08
N VAL A 337 -5.87 -25.82 15.77
CA VAL A 337 -5.87 -24.57 16.52
C VAL A 337 -6.06 -23.36 15.60
N THR A 338 -5.66 -23.45 14.32
CA THR A 338 -5.89 -22.40 13.33
C THR A 338 -7.37 -22.12 13.11
N ILE A 339 -8.21 -23.17 13.16
CA ILE A 339 -9.67 -23.03 13.03
C ILE A 339 -10.26 -22.31 14.24
N VAL A 340 -9.79 -22.61 15.45
CA VAL A 340 -10.21 -21.89 16.66
C VAL A 340 -9.84 -20.41 16.56
N TRP A 341 -8.61 -20.11 16.11
CA TRP A 341 -8.16 -18.73 15.89
C TRP A 341 -9.05 -18.02 14.84
N ALA A 342 -9.28 -18.68 13.70
CA ALA A 342 -10.12 -18.13 12.63
C ALA A 342 -11.55 -17.84 13.13
N LEU A 343 -12.16 -18.74 13.92
CA LEU A 343 -13.48 -18.56 14.50
C LEU A 343 -13.52 -17.37 15.46
N ILE A 344 -12.53 -17.21 16.32
CA ILE A 344 -12.46 -16.07 17.27
C ILE A 344 -12.39 -14.74 16.50
N VAL A 345 -11.49 -14.65 15.50
CA VAL A 345 -11.34 -13.43 14.71
C VAL A 345 -12.61 -13.17 13.88
N ALA A 346 -13.19 -14.20 13.24
CA ALA A 346 -14.40 -14.07 12.45
C ALA A 346 -15.61 -13.67 13.31
N ALA A 347 -15.74 -14.23 14.52
CA ALA A 347 -16.80 -13.87 15.45
C ALA A 347 -16.72 -12.40 15.88
N PHE A 348 -15.50 -11.92 16.21
CA PHE A 348 -15.30 -10.52 16.57
C PHE A 348 -15.60 -9.59 15.38
N SER A 349 -15.11 -9.93 14.18
CA SER A 349 -15.39 -9.16 12.96
C SER A 349 -16.86 -9.14 12.60
N CYS A 350 -17.53 -10.28 12.73
CA CYS A 350 -18.98 -10.41 12.52
C CYS A 350 -19.77 -9.56 13.53
N TRP A 351 -19.39 -9.58 14.80
CA TRP A 351 -19.99 -8.71 15.83
C TRP A 351 -19.85 -7.23 15.45
N ALA A 352 -18.67 -6.78 15.03
CA ALA A 352 -18.47 -5.40 14.59
C ALA A 352 -19.34 -5.05 13.38
N ALA A 353 -19.49 -5.97 12.43
CA ALA A 353 -20.37 -5.81 11.26
C ALA A 353 -21.85 -5.73 11.66
N VAL A 354 -22.30 -6.55 12.60
CA VAL A 354 -23.68 -6.50 13.12
C VAL A 354 -23.94 -5.17 13.80
N VAL A 355 -23.05 -4.70 14.67
CA VAL A 355 -23.15 -3.38 15.31
C VAL A 355 -23.20 -2.26 14.27
N GLN A 356 -22.42 -2.37 13.19
CA GLN A 356 -22.41 -1.38 12.11
C GLN A 356 -23.76 -1.27 11.41
N VAL A 357 -24.45 -2.38 11.18
CA VAL A 357 -25.73 -2.43 10.48
C VAL A 357 -26.90 -2.07 11.40
N THR A 358 -26.87 -2.50 12.67
CA THR A 358 -28.02 -2.37 13.60
C THR A 358 -28.04 -1.04 14.36
N THR A 359 -26.91 -0.36 14.50
CA THR A 359 -26.89 0.93 15.23
C THR A 359 -27.32 2.07 14.29
N PRO A 360 -28.34 2.89 14.64
CA PRO A 360 -28.74 4.05 13.86
C PRO A 360 -27.59 5.03 13.66
N ASP A 361 -27.61 5.80 12.56
CA ASP A 361 -26.69 6.92 12.40
C ASP A 361 -27.04 8.06 13.35
N ALA A 362 -26.05 8.71 13.95
CA ALA A 362 -26.24 9.76 14.97
C ALA A 362 -27.05 10.99 14.48
N GLY A 363 -27.52 10.99 13.24
CA GLY A 363 -28.35 12.02 12.62
C GLY A 363 -29.81 11.63 12.41
N ASP A 364 -30.21 10.37 12.64
CA ASP A 364 -31.60 9.90 12.39
C ASP A 364 -32.52 10.04 13.63
N SER A 365 -32.01 10.62 14.70
CA SER A 365 -32.73 10.83 15.98
C SER A 365 -33.07 12.31 16.25
N ALA A 366 -33.26 13.11 15.19
CA ALA A 366 -33.75 14.50 15.30
C ALA A 366 -35.02 14.71 14.49
#